data_e99ae7c4d6b56c21554e4015404bab01
#
_entry.id   e99ae7c4d6b56c21554e4015404bab01
#
_cell.length_a   1.000
_cell.length_b   1.000
_cell.length_c   1.000
_cell.angle_alpha   90.00
_cell.angle_beta   90.00
_cell.angle_gamma   90.00
#
_symmetry.space_group_name_H-M   'P 1'
#
loop_
_entity.id
_entity.type
_entity.pdbx_description
1 polymer ?
#
loop_
_entity_poly.entity_id
_entity_poly.type
_entity_poly.pdbx_seq_one_letter_code
_entity_poly.pdbx_strand_id
1 'polypeptide(L)'
;MVVANVYSDGTSEEILGRALKDYAKCEEVVIASKVYFPMYDGSNAKGLSRKAIFREIDETLRRLQTDYLDLHIIHRLDRSTPIKETMKALHDLVQMGKVRYIGASSMYAWEFVKCQYIAEKNGWTKFVSMQDLYNLLYREEEREMFPLCIDQKVAITPWSSLAKGCLTREIGTQTERSKNDAIVNTFFH
;
A
#
# COMPACT_ATOMS: atom_id res chain seq x y z
N MET A 1 -2.47 -10.42 5.42
CA MET A 1 -3.28 -10.24 4.19
C MET A 1 -3.17 -8.80 3.71
N VAL A 2 -3.05 -8.56 2.39
CA VAL A 2 -2.87 -7.20 1.83
C VAL A 2 -3.90 -6.95 0.74
N VAL A 3 -4.72 -5.91 0.93
CA VAL A 3 -5.69 -5.40 -0.04
C VAL A 3 -5.44 -3.92 -0.35
N ALA A 4 -6.33 -3.25 -1.02
CA ALA A 4 -6.37 -1.80 -1.17
C ALA A 4 -7.82 -1.34 -1.39
N ASN A 5 -8.13 -0.11 -0.97
CA ASN A 5 -9.46 0.47 -1.16
C ASN A 5 -9.91 0.44 -2.63
N VAL A 6 -8.99 0.70 -3.57
CA VAL A 6 -9.28 0.76 -5.01
C VAL A 6 -9.44 -0.61 -5.68
N TYR A 7 -9.03 -1.71 -5.04
CA TYR A 7 -9.12 -3.02 -5.68
C TYR A 7 -10.59 -3.44 -5.84
N SER A 8 -11.01 -3.52 -7.12
CA SER A 8 -12.39 -3.77 -7.52
C SER A 8 -13.37 -2.85 -6.78
N ASP A 9 -13.05 -1.55 -6.73
CA ASP A 9 -13.88 -0.49 -6.14
C ASP A 9 -14.36 -0.80 -4.71
N GLY A 10 -13.44 -1.32 -3.88
CA GLY A 10 -13.70 -1.67 -2.48
C GLY A 10 -14.17 -3.10 -2.24
N THR A 11 -14.63 -3.82 -3.26
CA THR A 11 -15.13 -5.20 -3.13
C THR A 11 -14.07 -6.16 -2.56
N SER A 12 -12.78 -5.92 -2.85
CA SER A 12 -11.67 -6.71 -2.27
C SER A 12 -11.63 -6.61 -0.74
N GLU A 13 -11.85 -5.43 -0.18
CA GLU A 13 -11.93 -5.22 1.27
C GLU A 13 -13.20 -5.87 1.86
N GLU A 14 -14.34 -5.77 1.19
CA GLU A 14 -15.60 -6.38 1.64
C GLU A 14 -15.51 -7.91 1.68
N ILE A 15 -14.92 -8.53 0.64
CA ILE A 15 -14.73 -9.99 0.61
C ILE A 15 -13.77 -10.41 1.72
N LEU A 16 -12.67 -9.68 1.92
CA LEU A 16 -11.73 -9.96 3.00
C LEU A 16 -12.39 -9.83 4.37
N GLY A 17 -13.20 -8.77 4.60
CA GLY A 17 -13.91 -8.57 5.85
C GLY A 17 -14.83 -9.74 6.20
N ARG A 18 -15.61 -10.24 5.23
CA ARG A 18 -16.44 -11.45 5.42
C ARG A 18 -15.58 -12.68 5.71
N ALA A 19 -14.51 -12.89 4.94
CA ALA A 19 -13.63 -14.04 5.12
C ALA A 19 -12.93 -14.03 6.49
N LEU A 20 -12.51 -12.87 6.97
CA LEU A 20 -11.91 -12.74 8.31
C LEU A 20 -12.91 -13.15 9.40
N LYS A 21 -14.14 -12.70 9.30
CA LYS A 21 -15.20 -13.05 10.26
C LYS A 21 -15.48 -14.54 10.30
N ASP A 22 -15.45 -15.20 9.13
CA ASP A 22 -15.85 -16.61 9.00
C ASP A 22 -14.70 -17.59 9.27
N TYR A 23 -13.45 -17.20 9.00
CA TYR A 23 -12.32 -18.15 8.94
C TYR A 23 -11.08 -17.75 9.74
N ALA A 24 -11.06 -16.58 10.38
CA ALA A 24 -9.87 -16.12 11.10
C ALA A 24 -10.22 -15.40 12.39
N LYS A 25 -9.26 -15.40 13.34
CA LYS A 25 -9.30 -14.48 14.47
C LYS A 25 -8.42 -13.28 14.14
N CYS A 26 -8.94 -12.07 14.35
CA CYS A 26 -8.22 -10.84 14.00
C CYS A 26 -6.83 -10.76 14.65
N GLU A 27 -6.68 -11.25 15.87
CA GLU A 27 -5.41 -11.29 16.60
C GLU A 27 -4.36 -12.27 16.04
N GLU A 28 -4.76 -13.19 15.18
CA GLU A 28 -3.88 -14.18 14.54
C GLU A 28 -3.45 -13.76 13.12
N VAL A 29 -3.96 -12.64 12.60
CA VAL A 29 -3.71 -12.19 11.23
C VAL A 29 -3.25 -10.74 11.20
N VAL A 30 -2.38 -10.41 10.23
CA VAL A 30 -1.99 -9.03 9.93
C VAL A 30 -2.79 -8.55 8.72
N ILE A 31 -3.60 -7.50 8.90
CA ILE A 31 -4.45 -6.92 7.88
C ILE A 31 -3.82 -5.60 7.40
N ALA A 32 -3.55 -5.52 6.10
CA ALA A 32 -3.05 -4.31 5.47
C ALA A 32 -3.98 -3.84 4.35
N SER A 33 -4.22 -2.53 4.29
CA SER A 33 -4.89 -1.89 3.16
C SER A 33 -4.18 -0.60 2.75
N LYS A 34 -4.57 -0.04 1.59
CA LYS A 34 -3.88 1.08 0.97
C LYS A 34 -4.83 2.21 0.62
N VAL A 35 -4.30 3.44 0.59
CA VAL A 35 -5.00 4.67 0.23
C VAL A 35 -4.20 5.47 -0.79
N TYR A 36 -4.85 6.07 -1.76
CA TYR A 36 -4.36 7.07 -2.70
C TYR A 36 -5.29 7.27 -3.89
N PHE A 37 -5.66 6.16 -4.59
CA PHE A 37 -6.43 6.21 -5.83
C PHE A 37 -7.88 6.65 -5.58
N PRO A 38 -8.56 7.23 -6.60
CA PRO A 38 -9.94 7.70 -6.42
C PRO A 38 -10.90 6.53 -6.18
N MET A 39 -11.83 6.75 -5.25
CA MET A 39 -12.91 5.81 -4.91
C MET A 39 -14.28 6.31 -5.38
N TYR A 40 -14.33 7.51 -5.93
CA TYR A 40 -15.55 8.11 -6.49
C TYR A 40 -15.15 9.27 -7.42
N ASP A 41 -16.11 9.77 -8.20
CA ASP A 41 -15.90 10.95 -9.04
C ASP A 41 -16.17 12.23 -8.24
N GLY A 42 -15.20 13.13 -8.17
CA GLY A 42 -15.38 14.43 -7.52
C GLY A 42 -14.17 14.96 -6.78
N SER A 43 -14.36 16.10 -6.14
CA SER A 43 -13.31 16.76 -5.36
C SER A 43 -12.92 15.93 -4.14
N ASN A 44 -11.62 15.88 -3.83
CA ASN A 44 -11.04 15.09 -2.74
C ASN A 44 -11.25 13.56 -2.86
N ALA A 45 -11.57 13.06 -4.04
CA ALA A 45 -11.78 11.64 -4.30
C ALA A 45 -10.49 10.81 -4.19
N LYS A 46 -9.33 11.44 -4.34
CA LYS A 46 -8.00 10.82 -4.37
C LYS A 46 -6.97 11.61 -3.58
N GLY A 47 -5.78 11.04 -3.45
CA GLY A 47 -4.61 11.70 -2.88
C GLY A 47 -4.43 11.42 -1.40
N LEU A 48 -3.52 12.18 -0.77
CA LEU A 48 -3.09 11.99 0.60
C LEU A 48 -3.29 13.24 1.47
N SER A 49 -4.24 14.11 1.10
CA SER A 49 -4.66 15.17 2.00
C SER A 49 -5.21 14.59 3.31
N ARG A 50 -5.12 15.34 4.39
CA ARG A 50 -5.70 14.92 5.67
C ARG A 50 -7.16 14.49 5.52
N LYS A 51 -7.95 15.25 4.76
CA LYS A 51 -9.36 14.94 4.53
C LYS A 51 -9.56 13.60 3.81
N ALA A 52 -8.77 13.31 2.78
CA ALA A 52 -8.84 12.07 2.03
C ALA A 52 -8.43 10.87 2.90
N ILE A 53 -7.30 10.97 3.62
CA ILE A 53 -6.79 9.91 4.49
C ILE A 53 -7.82 9.55 5.57
N PHE A 54 -8.41 10.55 6.23
CA PHE A 54 -9.38 10.30 7.31
C PHE A 54 -10.69 9.70 6.83
N ARG A 55 -11.16 10.13 5.66
CA ARG A 55 -12.35 9.53 5.06
C ARG A 55 -12.08 8.08 4.63
N GLU A 56 -10.97 7.85 3.94
CA GLU A 56 -10.68 6.53 3.39
C GLU A 56 -10.41 5.48 4.46
N ILE A 57 -9.80 5.84 5.57
CA ILE A 57 -9.63 4.87 6.66
C ILE A 57 -10.98 4.44 7.25
N ASP A 58 -11.92 5.36 7.43
CA ASP A 58 -13.24 5.04 7.97
C ASP A 58 -14.01 4.11 7.03
N GLU A 59 -13.96 4.38 5.72
CA GLU A 59 -14.56 3.52 4.71
C GLU A 59 -13.88 2.15 4.61
N THR A 60 -12.55 2.09 4.70
CA THR A 60 -11.79 0.84 4.73
C THR A 60 -12.18 -0.02 5.93
N LEU A 61 -12.23 0.55 7.13
CA LEU A 61 -12.63 -0.17 8.34
C LEU A 61 -14.07 -0.67 8.25
N ARG A 62 -14.98 0.14 7.69
CA ARG A 62 -16.37 -0.26 7.44
C ARG A 62 -16.46 -1.46 6.48
N ARG A 63 -15.72 -1.44 5.35
CA ARG A 63 -15.72 -2.55 4.37
C ARG A 63 -15.07 -3.82 4.93
N LEU A 64 -13.99 -3.68 5.69
CA LEU A 64 -13.30 -4.79 6.35
C LEU A 64 -14.04 -5.31 7.60
N GLN A 65 -15.05 -4.59 8.10
CA GLN A 65 -15.80 -4.92 9.32
C GLN A 65 -14.87 -5.10 10.55
N THR A 66 -13.89 -4.21 10.69
CA THR A 66 -12.93 -4.18 11.80
C THR A 66 -12.77 -2.78 12.35
N ASP A 67 -12.30 -2.66 13.60
CA ASP A 67 -12.10 -1.37 14.27
C ASP A 67 -10.71 -0.77 14.02
N TYR A 68 -9.78 -1.54 13.48
CA TYR A 68 -8.42 -1.09 13.19
C TYR A 68 -7.80 -1.83 12.01
N LEU A 69 -6.75 -1.23 11.44
CA LEU A 69 -5.81 -1.89 10.55
C LEU A 69 -4.47 -2.13 11.25
N ASP A 70 -3.82 -3.26 10.98
CA ASP A 70 -2.44 -3.47 11.42
C ASP A 70 -1.49 -2.58 10.63
N LEU A 71 -1.66 -2.49 9.31
CA LEU A 71 -0.77 -1.71 8.44
C LEU A 71 -1.58 -0.89 7.42
N HIS A 72 -1.46 0.44 7.48
CA HIS A 72 -2.03 1.35 6.50
C HIS A 72 -0.95 1.88 5.58
N ILE A 73 -1.06 1.58 4.28
CA ILE A 73 -0.03 1.85 3.29
C ILE A 73 -0.47 3.00 2.38
N ILE A 74 0.37 4.01 2.18
CA ILE A 74 0.16 4.94 1.07
C ILE A 74 0.50 4.22 -0.25
N HIS A 75 -0.49 4.08 -1.14
CA HIS A 75 -0.35 3.31 -2.39
C HIS A 75 0.59 3.97 -3.38
N ARG A 76 0.66 5.31 -3.36
CA ARG A 76 1.60 6.17 -4.08
C ARG A 76 1.84 7.43 -3.26
N LEU A 77 2.96 8.11 -3.48
CA LEU A 77 3.17 9.43 -2.91
C LEU A 77 2.30 10.46 -3.65
N ASP A 78 1.58 11.28 -2.92
CA ASP A 78 0.86 12.43 -3.46
C ASP A 78 1.77 13.66 -3.48
N ARG A 79 2.26 14.02 -4.66
CA ARG A 79 3.11 15.19 -4.85
C ARG A 79 2.34 16.53 -4.85
N SER A 80 1.01 16.48 -4.88
CA SER A 80 0.14 17.66 -4.79
C SER A 80 -0.17 18.05 -3.35
N THR A 81 0.01 17.14 -2.39
CA THR A 81 -0.20 17.38 -0.96
C THR A 81 1.16 17.54 -0.26
N PRO A 82 1.35 18.56 0.60
CA PRO A 82 2.57 18.69 1.37
C PRO A 82 2.85 17.44 2.21
N ILE A 83 4.05 16.86 2.10
CA ILE A 83 4.44 15.64 2.84
C ILE A 83 4.18 15.78 4.34
N LYS A 84 4.38 16.98 4.90
CA LYS A 84 4.12 17.26 6.32
C LYS A 84 2.65 17.03 6.70
N GLU A 85 1.71 17.41 5.83
CA GLU A 85 0.27 17.17 6.05
C GLU A 85 -0.04 15.68 6.03
N THR A 86 0.45 14.97 5.00
CA THR A 86 0.28 13.52 4.86
C THR A 86 0.83 12.77 6.09
N MET A 87 2.09 13.05 6.47
CA MET A 87 2.72 12.37 7.60
C MET A 87 2.03 12.67 8.93
N LYS A 88 1.56 13.91 9.13
CA LYS A 88 0.77 14.27 10.32
C LYS A 88 -0.57 13.54 10.35
N ALA A 89 -1.26 13.46 9.22
CA ALA A 89 -2.54 12.75 9.13
C ALA A 89 -2.37 11.25 9.47
N LEU A 90 -1.37 10.60 8.90
CA LEU A 90 -1.05 9.19 9.17
C LEU A 90 -0.68 8.96 10.64
N HIS A 91 0.14 9.84 11.23
CA HIS A 91 0.46 9.79 12.66
C HIS A 91 -0.79 9.88 13.53
N ASP A 92 -1.72 10.79 13.19
CA ASP A 92 -2.96 10.96 13.96
C ASP A 92 -3.83 9.71 13.92
N LEU A 93 -3.88 8.98 12.79
CA LEU A 93 -4.60 7.70 12.70
C LEU A 93 -4.02 6.65 13.66
N VAL A 94 -2.68 6.64 13.83
CA VAL A 94 -2.03 5.76 14.81
C VAL A 94 -2.39 6.19 16.24
N GLN A 95 -2.34 7.49 16.53
CA GLN A 95 -2.73 8.01 17.86
C GLN A 95 -4.20 7.74 18.21
N MET A 96 -5.07 7.75 17.20
CA MET A 96 -6.50 7.41 17.36
C MET A 96 -6.76 5.91 17.49
N GLY A 97 -5.75 5.07 17.32
CA GLY A 97 -5.88 3.61 17.39
C GLY A 97 -6.53 2.96 16.17
N LYS A 98 -6.87 3.73 15.13
CA LYS A 98 -7.44 3.20 13.86
C LYS A 98 -6.44 2.40 13.04
N VAL A 99 -5.14 2.65 13.24
CA VAL A 99 -4.03 2.02 12.54
C VAL A 99 -2.93 1.69 13.53
N ARG A 100 -2.33 0.50 13.44
CA ARG A 100 -1.20 0.10 14.28
C ARG A 100 0.13 0.59 13.71
N TYR A 101 0.34 0.39 12.41
CA TYR A 101 1.57 0.75 11.69
C TYR A 101 1.23 1.41 10.37
N ILE A 102 2.14 2.24 9.87
CA ILE A 102 2.04 2.87 8.56
C ILE A 102 3.15 2.39 7.64
N GLY A 103 2.84 2.28 6.35
CA GLY A 103 3.76 1.87 5.29
C GLY A 103 3.66 2.75 4.06
N ALA A 104 4.63 2.57 3.16
CA ALA A 104 4.68 3.26 1.88
C ALA A 104 4.77 2.26 0.72
N SER A 105 4.47 2.72 -0.49
CA SER A 105 4.59 1.92 -1.70
C SER A 105 5.00 2.80 -2.89
N SER A 106 5.94 2.27 -3.69
CA SER A 106 6.26 2.77 -5.03
C SER A 106 6.53 4.28 -5.10
N MET A 107 7.65 4.71 -4.53
CA MET A 107 8.16 6.08 -4.59
C MET A 107 9.68 6.09 -4.74
N TYR A 108 10.26 7.25 -5.03
CA TYR A 108 11.71 7.38 -5.06
C TYR A 108 12.32 7.31 -3.66
N ALA A 109 13.54 6.77 -3.55
CA ALA A 109 14.25 6.65 -2.27
C ALA A 109 14.40 8.00 -1.55
N TRP A 110 14.73 9.08 -2.27
CA TRP A 110 14.83 10.42 -1.69
C TRP A 110 13.49 10.95 -1.13
N GLU A 111 12.35 10.59 -1.75
CA GLU A 111 11.02 10.96 -1.26
C GLU A 111 10.71 10.23 0.05
N PHE A 112 11.06 8.93 0.11
CA PHE A 112 10.90 8.13 1.31
C PHE A 112 11.73 8.68 2.46
N VAL A 113 13.03 8.98 2.23
CA VAL A 113 13.90 9.63 3.23
C VAL A 113 13.28 10.92 3.74
N LYS A 114 12.74 11.74 2.84
CA LYS A 114 12.09 13.01 3.21
C LYS A 114 10.88 12.81 4.12
N CYS A 115 10.05 11.78 3.85
CA CYS A 115 8.92 11.41 4.72
C CYS A 115 9.42 10.97 6.11
N GLN A 116 10.40 10.07 6.16
CA GLN A 116 10.99 9.56 7.40
C GLN A 116 11.63 10.69 8.23
N TYR A 117 12.39 11.59 7.59
CA TYR A 117 12.99 12.75 8.25
C TYR A 117 11.95 13.70 8.85
N ILE A 118 10.87 14.00 8.09
CA ILE A 118 9.78 14.86 8.58
C ILE A 118 9.11 14.22 9.80
N ALA A 119 8.85 12.91 9.77
CA ALA A 119 8.27 12.19 10.88
C ALA A 119 9.19 12.25 12.11
N GLU A 120 10.46 11.94 11.95
CA GLU A 120 11.45 11.94 13.04
C GLU A 120 11.61 13.33 13.67
N LYS A 121 11.78 14.37 12.85
CA LYS A 121 11.92 15.75 13.31
C LYS A 121 10.74 16.25 14.14
N ASN A 122 9.54 15.73 13.90
CA ASN A 122 8.32 16.15 14.60
C ASN A 122 7.85 15.15 15.68
N GLY A 123 8.60 14.06 15.93
CA GLY A 123 8.20 13.01 16.88
C GLY A 123 6.98 12.21 16.42
N TRP A 124 6.79 12.08 15.10
CA TRP A 124 5.66 11.35 14.51
C TRP A 124 6.03 9.91 14.16
N THR A 125 5.00 9.09 13.93
CA THR A 125 5.15 7.73 13.47
C THR A 125 5.86 7.68 12.11
N LYS A 126 6.90 6.85 12.01
CA LYS A 126 7.63 6.59 10.77
C LYS A 126 7.02 5.41 10.02
N PHE A 127 7.24 5.32 8.72
CA PHE A 127 6.95 4.14 7.93
C PHE A 127 7.80 2.95 8.40
N VAL A 128 7.16 1.81 8.58
CA VAL A 128 7.82 0.55 8.98
C VAL A 128 7.96 -0.43 7.83
N SER A 129 7.29 -0.18 6.70
CA SER A 129 7.35 -1.04 5.52
C SER A 129 7.35 -0.24 4.23
N MET A 130 8.03 -0.80 3.22
CA MET A 130 8.02 -0.36 1.82
C MET A 130 7.52 -1.50 0.94
N GLN A 131 6.55 -1.21 0.05
CA GLN A 131 6.00 -2.18 -0.87
C GLN A 131 6.24 -1.74 -2.32
N ASP A 132 7.22 -2.34 -2.98
CA ASP A 132 7.61 -2.01 -4.35
C ASP A 132 7.44 -3.17 -5.31
N LEU A 133 7.44 -2.88 -6.61
CA LEU A 133 7.56 -3.88 -7.66
C LEU A 133 8.95 -4.51 -7.57
N TYR A 134 9.01 -5.80 -7.34
CA TYR A 134 10.29 -6.50 -7.37
C TYR A 134 10.12 -7.96 -7.78
N ASN A 135 10.90 -8.37 -8.76
CA ASN A 135 11.00 -9.75 -9.24
C ASN A 135 12.28 -9.90 -10.08
N LEU A 136 12.58 -11.09 -10.58
CA LEU A 136 13.79 -11.35 -11.35
C LEU A 136 13.87 -10.59 -12.70
N LEU A 137 12.74 -10.08 -13.21
CA LEU A 137 12.69 -9.26 -14.43
C LEU A 137 12.78 -7.75 -14.15
N TYR A 138 12.51 -7.32 -12.93
CA TYR A 138 12.52 -5.92 -12.52
C TYR A 138 13.23 -5.77 -11.17
N ARG A 139 14.44 -5.21 -11.19
CA ARG A 139 15.35 -5.16 -10.03
C ARG A 139 15.83 -3.74 -9.70
N GLU A 140 15.14 -2.71 -10.19
CA GLU A 140 15.57 -1.31 -9.99
C GLU A 140 15.67 -0.91 -8.51
N GLU A 141 14.84 -1.48 -7.64
CA GLU A 141 14.80 -1.16 -6.21
C GLU A 141 16.08 -1.57 -5.45
N GLU A 142 16.89 -2.47 -6.03
CA GLU A 142 18.19 -2.84 -5.47
C GLU A 142 19.23 -1.72 -5.52
N ARG A 143 19.02 -0.70 -6.37
CA ARG A 143 19.97 0.40 -6.53
C ARG A 143 19.98 1.34 -5.32
N GLU A 144 18.82 1.72 -4.80
CA GLU A 144 18.70 2.69 -3.72
C GLU A 144 17.67 2.30 -2.66
N MET A 145 16.45 1.94 -3.04
CA MET A 145 15.38 1.74 -2.07
C MET A 145 15.67 0.58 -1.11
N PHE A 146 16.14 -0.57 -1.60
CA PHE A 146 16.42 -1.71 -0.73
C PHE A 146 17.60 -1.45 0.22
N PRO A 147 18.76 -0.94 -0.22
CA PRO A 147 19.82 -0.50 0.69
C PRO A 147 19.34 0.48 1.75
N LEU A 148 18.51 1.46 1.37
CA LEU A 148 17.91 2.42 2.29
C LEU A 148 16.98 1.75 3.32
N CYS A 149 16.11 0.84 2.88
CA CYS A 149 15.21 0.12 3.77
C CYS A 149 15.99 -0.73 4.79
N ILE A 150 17.08 -1.37 4.35
CA ILE A 150 17.96 -2.16 5.22
C ILE A 150 18.63 -1.26 6.26
N ASP A 151 19.20 -0.11 5.84
CA ASP A 151 19.82 0.87 6.74
C ASP A 151 18.83 1.37 7.80
N GLN A 152 17.60 1.71 7.40
CA GLN A 152 16.57 2.24 8.29
C GLN A 152 15.74 1.16 9.01
N LYS A 153 16.03 -0.12 8.82
CA LYS A 153 15.29 -1.27 9.38
C LYS A 153 13.80 -1.24 9.01
N VAL A 154 13.51 -0.88 7.77
CA VAL A 154 12.17 -0.88 7.17
C VAL A 154 11.95 -2.21 6.47
N ALA A 155 10.82 -2.87 6.73
CA ALA A 155 10.48 -4.15 6.09
C ALA A 155 10.18 -3.95 4.59
N ILE A 156 10.68 -4.86 3.76
CA ILE A 156 10.43 -4.88 2.32
C ILE A 156 9.35 -5.92 2.03
N THR A 157 8.25 -5.52 1.38
CA THR A 157 7.09 -6.37 1.07
C THR A 157 6.76 -6.31 -0.43
N PRO A 158 7.53 -6.99 -1.30
CA PRO A 158 7.40 -6.85 -2.74
C PRO A 158 6.03 -7.25 -3.28
N TRP A 159 5.57 -6.53 -4.32
CA TRP A 159 4.43 -6.95 -5.10
C TRP A 159 4.87 -7.50 -6.47
N SER A 160 4.04 -8.35 -7.09
CA SER A 160 4.32 -9.02 -8.38
C SER A 160 5.61 -9.86 -8.40
N SER A 161 5.94 -10.55 -7.32
CA SER A 161 7.17 -11.35 -7.19
C SER A 161 7.31 -12.45 -8.26
N LEU A 162 6.19 -12.94 -8.81
CA LEU A 162 6.17 -13.89 -9.93
C LEU A 162 5.93 -13.21 -11.29
N ALA A 163 6.14 -11.88 -11.38
CA ALA A 163 5.96 -11.10 -12.62
C ALA A 163 4.61 -11.42 -13.32
N LYS A 164 3.51 -11.43 -12.52
CA LYS A 164 2.15 -11.79 -12.99
C LYS A 164 2.05 -13.15 -13.70
N GLY A 165 2.93 -14.06 -13.36
CA GLY A 165 2.98 -15.40 -13.90
C GLY A 165 4.02 -15.60 -15.02
N CYS A 166 4.71 -14.56 -15.48
CA CYS A 166 5.79 -14.69 -16.46
C CYS A 166 6.97 -15.56 -15.96
N LEU A 167 7.20 -15.56 -14.64
CA LEU A 167 8.26 -16.36 -14.01
C LEU A 167 7.81 -17.77 -13.58
N THR A 168 6.57 -18.18 -13.88
CA THR A 168 6.03 -19.48 -13.40
C THR A 168 5.88 -20.51 -14.53
N ARG A 169 6.30 -20.19 -15.76
CA ARG A 169 6.10 -21.04 -16.93
C ARG A 169 7.15 -20.78 -17.99
N GLU A 170 7.20 -21.63 -19.00
CA GLU A 170 8.07 -21.44 -20.17
C GLU A 170 7.78 -20.14 -20.89
N ILE A 171 8.83 -19.48 -21.38
CA ILE A 171 8.73 -18.24 -22.15
C ILE A 171 7.88 -18.47 -23.40
N GLY A 172 6.94 -17.58 -23.65
CA GLY A 172 6.02 -17.68 -24.80
C GLY A 172 4.73 -18.47 -24.53
N THR A 173 4.59 -19.11 -23.35
CA THR A 173 3.33 -19.77 -22.99
C THR A 173 2.20 -18.74 -22.86
N GLN A 174 1.15 -18.93 -23.68
CA GLN A 174 -0.06 -18.11 -23.62
C GLN A 174 -1.11 -18.77 -22.70
N THR A 175 -1.74 -17.97 -21.85
CA THR A 175 -2.89 -18.37 -21.04
C THR A 175 -4.05 -17.42 -21.31
N GLU A 176 -5.28 -17.82 -21.01
CA GLU A 176 -6.45 -16.94 -21.13
C GLU A 176 -6.26 -15.62 -20.37
N ARG A 177 -5.64 -15.68 -19.19
CA ARG A 177 -5.30 -14.47 -18.42
C ARG A 177 -4.27 -13.59 -19.17
N SER A 178 -3.20 -14.16 -19.72
CA SER A 178 -2.18 -13.37 -20.42
C SER A 178 -2.70 -12.70 -21.69
N LYS A 179 -3.72 -13.28 -22.34
CA LYS A 179 -4.37 -12.69 -23.53
C LYS A 179 -5.25 -11.48 -23.16
N ASN A 180 -5.88 -11.52 -22.01
CA ASN A 180 -6.94 -10.58 -21.63
C ASN A 180 -6.51 -9.57 -20.54
N ASP A 181 -5.36 -9.75 -19.88
CA ASP A 181 -4.86 -8.85 -18.83
C ASP A 181 -4.06 -7.69 -19.45
N ALA A 182 -4.72 -6.53 -19.59
CA ALA A 182 -4.10 -5.31 -20.13
C ALA A 182 -2.85 -4.86 -19.35
N ILE A 183 -2.75 -5.22 -18.08
CA ILE A 183 -1.64 -4.82 -17.22
C ILE A 183 -0.39 -5.69 -17.50
N VAL A 184 -0.55 -6.97 -17.85
CA VAL A 184 0.58 -7.83 -18.25
C VAL A 184 1.26 -7.25 -19.48
N ASN A 185 0.49 -6.76 -20.43
CA ASN A 185 0.98 -6.19 -21.69
C ASN A 185 1.65 -4.82 -21.52
N THR A 186 1.50 -4.15 -20.38
CA THR A 186 2.06 -2.81 -20.13
C THR A 186 3.41 -2.84 -19.41
N PHE A 187 3.68 -3.84 -18.58
CA PHE A 187 4.84 -3.86 -17.67
C PHE A 187 5.96 -4.84 -18.07
N PHE A 188 5.73 -5.78 -18.95
CA PHE A 188 6.68 -6.86 -19.23
C PHE A 188 6.86 -7.14 -20.74
N HIS A 189 6.72 -6.11 -21.58
CA HIS A 189 7.10 -6.11 -22.99
C HIS A 189 8.37 -5.32 -23.23
#